data_82cc926c97afd637be5f4fa5761b248c
#
_entry.id   82cc926c97afd637be5f4fa5761b248c
#
_cell.length_a   1.000
_cell.length_b   1.000
_cell.length_c   1.000
_cell.angle_alpha   90.00
_cell.angle_beta   90.00
_cell.angle_gamma   90.00
#
_symmetry.space_group_name_H-M   'P 1'
#
loop_
_entity.id
_entity.type
_entity.pdbx_description
1 polymer ?
#
loop_
_entity_poly.entity_id
_entity_poly.type
_entity_poly.pdbx_seq_one_letter_code
_entity_poly.pdbx_strand_id
1 'polypeptide(L)'
;KVGSHYTWEIHSDIDFGKDGGTNATLNGTVKTGDQKVKVTENVIEEGKKLHITAHGSGADKAFTITNGSNTVLNYAVKSGDKAVGVDGDVLDVVAGTNTGETVMDFKLSTTTDTAEKAGTYTGTITYASSVVDAQ
;
A
#
# COMPACT_ATOMS: atom_id res chain seq x y z
N LYS A 1 9.63 -32.56 10.94
CA LYS A 1 9.84 -31.42 10.04
C LYS A 1 8.75 -30.38 10.25
N VAL A 2 9.16 -29.12 10.35
CA VAL A 2 8.23 -28.03 10.49
C VAL A 2 7.94 -27.46 9.11
N GLY A 3 6.67 -27.38 8.74
CA GLY A 3 6.28 -26.79 7.46
C GLY A 3 6.38 -25.27 7.54
N SER A 4 6.53 -24.67 6.38
CA SER A 4 6.57 -23.20 6.30
C SER A 4 5.18 -22.65 6.52
N HIS A 5 5.08 -21.60 7.31
CA HIS A 5 3.83 -20.88 7.48
C HIS A 5 4.11 -19.45 7.92
N TYR A 6 3.18 -18.55 7.62
CA TYR A 6 3.30 -17.16 8.01
C TYR A 6 1.91 -16.54 8.07
N THR A 7 1.80 -15.49 8.84
CA THR A 7 0.54 -14.74 8.99
C THR A 7 0.86 -13.25 8.97
N TRP A 8 0.08 -12.51 8.22
CA TRP A 8 0.25 -11.07 8.15
C TRP A 8 -1.09 -10.37 7.97
N GLU A 9 -1.10 -9.09 8.31
CA GLU A 9 -2.32 -8.29 8.23
C GLU A 9 -2.00 -6.91 7.67
N ILE A 10 -3.02 -6.23 7.17
CA ILE A 10 -2.85 -4.92 6.59
C ILE A 10 -3.76 -3.92 7.30
N HIS A 11 -3.55 -2.65 6.99
CA HIS A 11 -4.32 -1.55 7.53
C HIS A 11 -5.77 -1.56 7.03
N SER A 12 -6.60 -0.77 7.68
CA SER A 12 -7.96 -0.56 7.21
C SER A 12 -7.96 0.35 5.98
N ASP A 13 -9.12 0.58 5.43
CA ASP A 13 -9.28 1.38 4.21
C ASP A 13 -8.66 2.76 4.39
N ILE A 14 -8.10 3.27 3.31
CA ILE A 14 -7.49 4.58 3.27
C ILE A 14 -8.53 5.60 2.81
N ASP A 15 -8.67 6.66 3.56
CA ASP A 15 -9.60 7.73 3.22
C ASP A 15 -8.80 9.01 3.03
N PHE A 16 -8.72 9.48 1.79
CA PHE A 16 -8.00 10.71 1.49
C PHE A 16 -8.76 11.97 1.92
N GLY A 17 -9.93 11.79 2.51
CA GLY A 17 -10.69 12.88 3.04
C GLY A 17 -12.00 13.07 2.32
N LYS A 18 -12.81 13.94 2.91
CA LYS A 18 -14.11 14.17 2.39
C LYS A 18 -14.14 15.30 1.45
N ASP A 19 -15.06 15.16 0.60
CA ASP A 19 -15.27 16.08 -0.41
C ASP A 19 -15.89 17.36 0.00
N GLY A 20 -16.40 17.51 1.06
CA GLY A 20 -17.19 18.65 1.41
C GLY A 20 -16.51 19.96 1.25
N GLY A 21 -15.29 20.00 0.99
CA GLY A 21 -14.61 21.25 0.89
C GLY A 21 -14.04 21.44 -0.47
N THR A 22 -13.50 22.58 -0.69
CA THR A 22 -12.82 22.88 -1.91
C THR A 22 -11.49 22.17 -1.87
N ASN A 23 -11.50 20.96 -2.19
CA ASN A 23 -10.31 20.15 -2.40
C ASN A 23 -9.29 20.21 -1.26
N ALA A 24 -9.71 20.53 -0.12
CA ALA A 24 -8.79 20.70 0.98
C ALA A 24 -7.97 19.48 1.28
N THR A 25 -8.46 18.33 0.94
CA THR A 25 -7.76 17.09 1.26
C THR A 25 -7.12 16.43 0.06
N LEU A 26 -7.31 16.98 -1.12
CA LEU A 26 -6.76 16.34 -2.30
C LEU A 26 -5.24 16.29 -2.32
N ASN A 27 -4.59 17.17 -1.63
CA ASN A 27 -3.15 17.20 -1.56
C ASN A 27 -2.62 16.65 -0.24
N GLY A 28 -3.51 16.10 0.55
CA GLY A 28 -3.13 15.63 1.86
C GLY A 28 -2.38 14.31 1.83
N THR A 29 -1.54 14.14 2.80
CA THR A 29 -0.90 12.86 3.04
C THR A 29 -1.75 12.14 4.07
N VAL A 30 -2.12 10.92 3.77
CA VAL A 30 -2.82 10.09 4.74
C VAL A 30 -1.78 9.24 5.43
N LYS A 31 -1.45 9.60 6.64
CA LYS A 31 -0.48 8.88 7.42
C LYS A 31 -0.89 8.92 8.87
N THR A 32 -1.32 7.81 9.37
CA THR A 32 -1.63 7.67 10.78
C THR A 32 -0.72 6.61 11.33
N GLY A 33 -0.56 6.54 12.59
CA GLY A 33 0.28 5.52 13.19
C GLY A 33 -0.25 4.11 12.98
N ASP A 34 -1.48 3.99 12.51
CA ASP A 34 -2.12 2.69 12.38
C ASP A 34 -2.15 2.12 10.98
N GLN A 35 -1.59 2.80 10.00
CA GLN A 35 -1.58 2.31 8.63
C GLN A 35 -0.39 1.38 8.42
N LYS A 36 -0.47 0.21 8.99
CA LYS A 36 0.63 -0.74 8.97
C LYS A 36 0.36 -1.97 8.13
N VAL A 37 1.43 -2.49 7.52
CA VAL A 37 1.46 -3.86 7.03
C VAL A 37 2.34 -4.59 8.04
N LYS A 38 1.83 -5.67 8.60
CA LYS A 38 2.41 -6.27 9.78
C LYS A 38 2.45 -7.78 9.66
N VAL A 39 3.64 -8.35 9.80
CA VAL A 39 3.80 -9.81 9.85
C VAL A 39 3.78 -10.20 11.31
N THR A 40 2.86 -11.07 11.67
CA THR A 40 2.68 -11.48 13.04
C THR A 40 3.31 -12.86 13.33
N GLU A 41 3.58 -13.61 12.28
CA GLU A 41 4.24 -14.90 12.41
C GLU A 41 4.97 -15.19 11.11
N ASN A 42 6.19 -15.68 11.20
CA ASN A 42 6.99 -16.01 10.03
C ASN A 42 7.90 -17.19 10.32
N VAL A 43 7.49 -18.38 9.87
CA VAL A 43 8.27 -19.60 10.02
C VAL A 43 8.51 -20.14 8.63
N ILE A 44 9.65 -19.82 8.05
CA ILE A 44 9.99 -20.19 6.68
C ILE A 44 11.40 -20.77 6.65
N GLU A 45 11.74 -21.32 5.50
CA GLU A 45 13.01 -22.00 5.29
C GLU A 45 14.19 -21.06 5.40
N GLU A 46 15.27 -21.52 6.01
CA GLU A 46 16.48 -20.74 6.12
C GLU A 46 16.98 -20.33 4.73
N GLY A 47 17.48 -19.13 4.61
CA GLY A 47 17.92 -18.59 3.33
C GLY A 47 16.82 -17.91 2.54
N LYS A 48 15.61 -17.91 3.05
CA LYS A 48 14.46 -17.30 2.40
C LYS A 48 13.99 -16.07 3.16
N LYS A 49 13.12 -15.32 2.53
CA LYS A 49 12.43 -14.22 3.19
C LYS A 49 10.98 -14.19 2.74
N LEU A 50 10.12 -13.75 3.62
CA LEU A 50 8.75 -13.42 3.26
C LEU A 50 8.79 -12.04 2.63
N HIS A 51 8.27 -11.93 1.42
CA HIS A 51 8.36 -10.74 0.59
C HIS A 51 6.94 -10.25 0.29
N ILE A 52 6.65 -9.03 0.68
CA ILE A 52 5.33 -8.44 0.47
C ILE A 52 5.46 -7.26 -0.50
N THR A 53 4.59 -7.27 -1.51
CA THR A 53 4.57 -6.24 -2.54
C THR A 53 3.19 -5.60 -2.59
N ALA A 54 3.05 -4.52 -3.35
CA ALA A 54 1.77 -3.83 -3.50
C ALA A 54 1.55 -3.38 -4.92
N HIS A 55 0.28 -3.34 -5.33
CA HIS A 55 -0.10 -2.73 -6.59
C HIS A 55 -1.49 -2.11 -6.45
N GLY A 56 -1.84 -1.25 -7.37
CA GLY A 56 -3.13 -0.58 -7.38
C GLY A 56 -4.11 -1.21 -8.35
N SER A 57 -5.24 -0.55 -8.53
CA SER A 57 -6.31 -1.04 -9.39
C SER A 57 -6.43 -0.25 -10.70
N GLY A 58 -5.53 0.65 -10.97
CA GLY A 58 -5.55 1.43 -12.20
C GLY A 58 -5.02 0.65 -13.40
N ALA A 59 -4.88 1.33 -14.52
CA ALA A 59 -4.29 0.75 -15.71
C ALA A 59 -2.86 0.32 -15.38
N ASP A 60 -2.49 -0.87 -15.81
CA ASP A 60 -1.18 -1.46 -15.52
C ASP A 60 -0.90 -1.53 -14.02
N LYS A 61 -1.94 -1.73 -13.24
CA LYS A 61 -1.86 -1.86 -11.78
C LYS A 61 -1.37 -0.59 -11.08
N ALA A 62 -1.59 0.55 -11.71
CA ALA A 62 -1.15 1.82 -11.14
C ALA A 62 -1.94 2.16 -9.87
N PHE A 63 -1.32 2.95 -9.01
CA PHE A 63 -1.96 3.42 -7.78
C PHE A 63 -2.85 4.62 -8.13
N THR A 64 -4.11 4.36 -8.37
CA THR A 64 -5.06 5.40 -8.77
C THR A 64 -6.41 5.21 -8.11
N ILE A 65 -7.16 6.30 -8.04
CA ILE A 65 -8.58 6.25 -7.69
C ILE A 65 -9.34 6.94 -8.81
N THR A 66 -10.57 6.52 -9.04
CA THR A 66 -11.36 7.01 -10.17
C THR A 66 -12.76 7.37 -9.73
N ASN A 67 -13.37 8.33 -10.40
CA ASN A 67 -14.78 8.65 -10.16
C ASN A 67 -15.63 7.96 -11.23
N GLY A 68 -16.93 8.13 -11.16
CA GLY A 68 -17.86 7.51 -12.09
C GLY A 68 -17.75 8.00 -13.53
N SER A 69 -17.02 9.09 -13.77
CA SER A 69 -16.82 9.63 -15.10
C SER A 69 -15.43 9.32 -15.63
N ASN A 70 -14.76 8.38 -15.02
CA ASN A 70 -13.41 7.95 -15.41
C ASN A 70 -12.34 9.03 -15.25
N THR A 71 -12.56 10.01 -14.41
CA THR A 71 -11.49 10.91 -14.03
C THR A 71 -10.57 10.18 -13.07
N VAL A 72 -9.28 10.20 -13.33
CA VAL A 72 -8.28 9.42 -12.59
C VAL A 72 -7.40 10.33 -11.77
N LEU A 73 -7.25 10.01 -10.50
CA LEU A 73 -6.31 10.68 -9.62
C LEU A 73 -5.23 9.70 -9.23
N ASN A 74 -4.00 10.13 -9.28
CA ASN A 74 -2.86 9.28 -8.91
C ASN A 74 -2.47 9.55 -7.46
N TYR A 75 -1.96 8.52 -6.79
CA TYR A 75 -1.40 8.72 -5.46
C TYR A 75 -0.05 8.02 -5.36
N ALA A 76 0.80 8.55 -4.51
CA ALA A 76 2.10 7.99 -4.25
C ALA A 76 2.03 7.14 -2.99
N VAL A 77 2.78 6.06 -2.96
CA VAL A 77 2.81 5.13 -1.85
C VAL A 77 4.23 5.02 -1.32
N LYS A 78 4.38 5.02 -0.01
CA LYS A 78 5.66 4.77 0.65
C LYS A 78 5.48 3.73 1.72
N SER A 79 6.52 2.94 1.92
CA SER A 79 6.65 2.04 3.05
C SER A 79 7.75 2.64 3.92
N GLY A 80 7.37 3.20 5.06
CA GLY A 80 8.29 4.03 5.81
C GLY A 80 8.71 5.22 4.94
N ASP A 81 9.98 5.39 4.71
CA ASP A 81 10.48 6.47 3.86
C ASP A 81 10.77 6.03 2.43
N LYS A 82 10.51 4.78 2.12
CA LYS A 82 10.87 4.22 0.84
C LYS A 82 9.68 4.24 -0.13
N ALA A 83 9.88 4.77 -1.31
CA ALA A 83 8.84 4.80 -2.33
C ALA A 83 8.52 3.38 -2.80
N VAL A 84 7.25 3.10 -3.02
CA VAL A 84 6.78 1.80 -3.49
C VAL A 84 6.14 2.01 -4.86
N GLY A 85 6.72 1.39 -5.87
CA GLY A 85 6.13 1.39 -7.21
C GLY A 85 5.18 0.21 -7.37
N VAL A 86 4.68 0.02 -8.59
CA VAL A 86 3.80 -1.10 -8.90
C VAL A 86 4.57 -2.40 -8.68
N ASP A 87 3.99 -3.30 -7.90
CA ASP A 87 4.60 -4.56 -7.51
C ASP A 87 5.93 -4.34 -6.77
N GLY A 88 6.09 -3.17 -6.21
CA GLY A 88 7.31 -2.83 -5.47
C GLY A 88 7.32 -3.38 -4.06
N ASP A 89 8.51 -3.33 -3.45
CA ASP A 89 8.73 -3.90 -2.12
C ASP A 89 8.06 -3.10 -1.02
N VAL A 90 7.26 -3.77 -0.22
CA VAL A 90 6.61 -3.16 0.94
C VAL A 90 7.33 -3.57 2.22
N LEU A 91 7.54 -4.86 2.39
CA LEU A 91 8.13 -5.38 3.63
C LEU A 91 8.77 -6.73 3.34
N ASP A 92 9.95 -6.94 3.89
CA ASP A 92 10.64 -8.23 3.82
C ASP A 92 10.92 -8.68 5.25
N VAL A 93 10.65 -9.95 5.53
CA VAL A 93 10.95 -10.53 6.84
C VAL A 93 11.73 -11.82 6.60
N VAL A 94 12.99 -11.82 7.00
CA VAL A 94 13.88 -12.96 6.73
C VAL A 94 13.57 -14.14 7.65
N ALA A 95 13.93 -15.33 7.22
CA ALA A 95 13.82 -16.51 8.05
C ALA A 95 14.59 -16.30 9.34
N GLY A 96 14.04 -16.77 10.44
CA GLY A 96 14.63 -16.56 11.74
C GLY A 96 14.10 -15.32 12.46
N THR A 97 13.42 -14.45 11.74
CA THR A 97 12.73 -13.28 12.32
C THR A 97 11.25 -13.55 12.20
N ASN A 98 10.56 -13.54 13.32
CA ASN A 98 9.16 -13.97 13.38
C ASN A 98 8.16 -12.85 13.06
N THR A 99 8.51 -11.61 13.31
CA THR A 99 7.60 -10.50 13.11
C THR A 99 8.28 -9.35 12.38
N GLY A 100 7.47 -8.49 11.78
CA GLY A 100 7.97 -7.28 11.15
C GLY A 100 6.82 -6.38 10.83
N GLU A 101 7.07 -5.10 10.68
CA GLU A 101 6.01 -4.17 10.30
C GLU A 101 6.57 -2.95 9.60
N THR A 102 5.71 -2.30 8.84
CA THR A 102 6.05 -1.03 8.20
C THR A 102 4.82 -0.14 8.23
N VAL A 103 5.03 1.16 8.34
CA VAL A 103 3.94 2.13 8.28
C VAL A 103 3.83 2.61 6.85
N MET A 104 2.64 2.46 6.28
CA MET A 104 2.39 2.89 4.91
C MET A 104 1.99 4.36 4.89
N ASP A 105 2.34 5.02 3.81
CA ASP A 105 2.09 6.45 3.62
C ASP A 105 1.50 6.65 2.24
N PHE A 106 0.39 7.37 2.14
CA PHE A 106 -0.33 7.58 0.89
C PHE A 106 -0.54 9.07 0.67
N LYS A 107 -0.21 9.54 -0.51
CA LYS A 107 -0.35 10.96 -0.81
C LYS A 107 -0.90 11.16 -2.21
N LEU A 108 -2.03 11.85 -2.32
CA LEU A 108 -2.57 12.22 -3.62
C LEU A 108 -1.62 13.20 -4.31
N SER A 109 -1.49 13.03 -5.61
CA SER A 109 -0.65 13.91 -6.41
C SER A 109 -1.29 15.27 -6.54
N THR A 110 -0.52 16.29 -6.31
CA THR A 110 -1.04 17.63 -6.39
C THR A 110 -1.35 18.07 -7.81
N THR A 111 -0.78 17.38 -8.75
CA THR A 111 -0.97 17.75 -10.12
C THR A 111 -2.29 17.32 -10.63
N THR A 112 -3.00 16.64 -9.85
CA THR A 112 -4.25 16.23 -10.34
C THR A 112 -5.22 17.31 -10.18
N ASP A 113 -4.94 18.34 -10.64
CA ASP A 113 -5.77 19.42 -10.78
C ASP A 113 -7.11 19.06 -11.22
N THR A 114 -7.24 18.01 -11.42
CA THR A 114 -8.43 17.41 -11.61
C THR A 114 -9.42 17.67 -10.58
N ALA A 115 -9.00 18.37 -9.69
CA ALA A 115 -9.87 18.92 -8.74
C ALA A 115 -11.07 19.59 -9.37
N GLU A 116 -11.06 19.75 -10.59
CA GLU A 116 -12.19 20.36 -11.25
C GLU A 116 -13.35 19.38 -11.43
N LYS A 117 -13.19 18.14 -11.07
CA LYS A 117 -14.28 17.18 -11.18
C LYS A 117 -14.69 16.71 -9.79
N ALA A 118 -15.86 17.15 -9.38
CA ALA A 118 -16.40 16.67 -8.12
C ALA A 118 -16.86 15.22 -8.26
N GLY A 119 -16.95 14.51 -7.18
CA GLY A 119 -17.47 13.14 -7.17
C GLY A 119 -16.77 12.29 -6.12
N THR A 120 -17.18 11.05 -6.08
CA THR A 120 -16.58 10.06 -5.20
C THR A 120 -15.54 9.30 -5.99
N TYR A 121 -14.31 9.30 -5.49
CA TYR A 121 -13.21 8.60 -6.13
C TYR A 121 -12.86 7.37 -5.31
N THR A 122 -12.76 6.22 -5.98
CA THR A 122 -12.45 4.97 -5.31
C THR A 122 -11.43 4.18 -6.09
N GLY A 123 -10.76 3.30 -5.40
CA GLY A 123 -9.79 2.38 -5.99
C GLY A 123 -9.41 1.36 -4.93
N THR A 124 -8.56 0.42 -5.31
CA THR A 124 -8.14 -0.64 -4.42
C THR A 124 -6.63 -0.74 -4.43
N ILE A 125 -6.05 -0.98 -3.28
CA ILE A 125 -4.65 -1.37 -3.20
C ILE A 125 -4.61 -2.83 -2.79
N THR A 126 -3.77 -3.61 -3.46
CA THR A 126 -3.63 -5.03 -3.22
C THR A 126 -2.21 -5.33 -2.77
N TYR A 127 -2.10 -6.08 -1.68
CA TYR A 127 -0.82 -6.55 -1.18
C TYR A 127 -0.71 -8.03 -1.48
N ALA A 128 0.46 -8.47 -1.89
CA ALA A 128 0.70 -9.87 -2.19
C ALA A 128 1.96 -10.34 -1.47
N SER A 129 1.95 -11.58 -1.05
CA SER A 129 3.09 -12.16 -0.35
C SER A 129 3.64 -13.36 -1.10
N SER A 130 4.93 -13.56 -0.98
CA SER A 130 5.60 -14.75 -1.51
C SER A 130 6.84 -15.02 -0.67
N VAL A 131 7.31 -16.25 -0.72
CA VAL A 131 8.55 -16.62 -0.06
C VAL A 131 9.60 -16.74 -1.16
N VAL A 132 10.64 -15.94 -1.05
CA VAL A 132 11.66 -15.85 -2.09
C VAL A 132 13.05 -15.99 -1.45
N ASP A 133 14.06 -16.09 -2.27
CA ASP A 133 15.43 -16.15 -1.77
C ASP A 133 15.77 -14.83 -1.09
N ALA A 134 16.49 -14.90 0.00
CA ALA A 134 16.82 -13.73 0.80
C ALA A 134 17.84 -12.82 0.12
N GLN A 135 18.41 -13.28 -0.96
CA GLN A 135 19.38 -12.46 -1.71
C GLN A 135 19.05 -12.36 -3.16
#